data_38b6bdf83919ea22d6419530a806c639
#
_entry.id   38b6bdf83919ea22d6419530a806c639
#
_cell.length_a   1.000
_cell.length_b   1.000
_cell.length_c   1.000
_cell.angle_alpha   90.00
_cell.angle_beta   90.00
_cell.angle_gamma   90.00
#
_symmetry.space_group_name_H-M   'P 1'
#
loop_
_entity.id
_entity.type
_entity.pdbx_description
1 polymer ?
#
loop_
_entity_poly.entity_id
_entity_poly.type
_entity_poly.pdbx_seq_one_letter_code
_entity_poly.pdbx_strand_id
1 'polypeptide(L)'
;MKKISACILMVAVGVGSAVLLGGTKTAAEDTSPASPTPTTAESSFGQQILSKERAELDALKAGDFNAFGNLIADEAVFVDALGPAGKAEVLKHTEGFKLAEYKIEDEKFVSISADTGLISYYITEKGVSNGKEFTAHAYVSALWAKRANDWVCLFSQETAAK
;
A
#
# COMPACT_ATOMS: atom_id res chain seq x y z
N MET A 1 -29.23 -1.52 5.88
CA MET A 1 -28.29 -0.68 5.14
C MET A 1 -26.92 -0.91 5.76
N LYS A 2 -26.05 -1.74 5.14
CA LYS A 2 -24.70 -2.00 5.63
C LYS A 2 -23.86 -0.77 5.35
N LYS A 3 -23.35 -0.14 6.40
CA LYS A 3 -22.36 0.96 6.28
C LYS A 3 -21.07 0.35 5.77
N ILE A 4 -20.75 0.55 4.51
CA ILE A 4 -19.49 0.20 3.89
C ILE A 4 -18.50 1.25 4.38
N SER A 5 -17.51 0.80 5.13
CA SER A 5 -16.45 1.65 5.69
C SER A 5 -15.31 1.77 4.69
N ALA A 6 -14.69 2.94 4.68
CA ALA A 6 -13.67 3.33 3.71
C ALA A 6 -12.54 2.31 3.53
N CYS A 7 -12.16 2.14 2.29
CA CYS A 7 -11.07 1.29 1.80
C CYS A 7 -9.69 1.93 2.04
N ILE A 8 -9.50 2.52 3.17
CA ILE A 8 -8.23 2.89 3.76
C ILE A 8 -8.44 2.65 5.25
N LEU A 9 -7.92 1.54 5.69
CA LEU A 9 -7.68 1.18 7.08
C LEU A 9 -8.87 1.11 8.04
N MET A 10 -9.42 -0.08 8.26
CA MET A 10 -10.00 -0.45 9.56
C MET A 10 -9.18 -1.55 10.20
N VAL A 11 -8.36 -1.16 11.17
CA VAL A 11 -7.79 -2.11 12.13
C VAL A 11 -8.93 -2.58 13.03
N ALA A 12 -9.37 -3.81 12.83
CA ALA A 12 -10.15 -4.51 13.84
C ALA A 12 -9.20 -4.97 14.95
N VAL A 13 -9.25 -4.33 16.10
CA VAL A 13 -8.57 -4.80 17.32
C VAL A 13 -9.25 -6.08 17.77
N GLY A 14 -8.72 -7.22 17.37
CA GLY A 14 -9.06 -8.54 17.87
C GLY A 14 -8.09 -8.91 18.99
N VAL A 15 -8.56 -8.91 20.23
CA VAL A 15 -7.86 -9.48 21.38
C VAL A 15 -7.88 -11.00 21.24
N GLY A 16 -6.74 -11.63 20.98
CA GLY A 16 -6.59 -13.08 20.88
C GLY A 16 -5.34 -13.55 21.62
N SER A 17 -5.56 -14.38 22.61
CA SER A 17 -4.63 -14.92 23.60
C SER A 17 -3.43 -15.67 22.99
N ALA A 18 -2.27 -15.51 23.64
CA ALA A 18 -1.03 -16.22 23.39
C ALA A 18 -1.13 -17.69 23.77
N VAL A 19 -0.64 -18.57 22.89
CA VAL A 19 -0.22 -19.93 23.24
C VAL A 19 1.26 -20.06 22.94
N LEU A 20 2.04 -20.27 23.99
CA LEU A 20 3.46 -20.60 23.94
C LEU A 20 3.60 -22.10 23.61
N LEU A 21 4.25 -22.42 22.52
CA LEU A 21 4.81 -23.75 22.26
C LEU A 21 6.28 -23.62 21.93
N GLY A 22 7.12 -24.14 22.83
CA GLY A 22 8.55 -24.23 22.67
C GLY A 22 8.93 -25.24 21.57
N GLY A 23 9.86 -24.86 20.70
CA GLY A 23 10.47 -25.74 19.70
C GLY A 23 11.96 -25.48 19.61
N THR A 24 12.73 -26.55 19.78
CA THR A 24 14.19 -26.64 19.82
C THR A 24 14.85 -26.17 18.53
N LYS A 25 15.87 -25.36 18.68
CA LYS A 25 16.68 -24.75 17.63
C LYS A 25 17.70 -25.74 17.11
N THR A 26 17.55 -26.23 15.88
CA THR A 26 18.60 -26.92 15.12
C THR A 26 19.26 -25.89 14.21
N ALA A 27 20.55 -25.66 14.39
CA ALA A 27 21.34 -24.78 13.54
C ALA A 27 21.56 -25.48 12.18
N ALA A 28 20.98 -24.94 11.12
CA ALA A 28 21.36 -25.22 9.75
C ALA A 28 22.18 -24.04 9.24
N GLU A 29 23.36 -24.31 8.68
CA GLU A 29 24.20 -23.29 8.02
C GLU A 29 23.42 -22.70 6.85
N ASP A 30 23.05 -21.43 6.97
CA ASP A 30 22.37 -20.64 5.95
C ASP A 30 23.40 -20.12 4.92
N THR A 31 23.63 -20.90 3.87
CA THR A 31 24.24 -20.41 2.65
C THR A 31 23.16 -19.79 1.78
N SER A 32 22.61 -18.67 2.22
CA SER A 32 21.71 -17.86 1.40
C SER A 32 22.50 -17.26 0.23
N PRO A 33 22.14 -17.49 -1.04
CA PRO A 33 22.78 -16.81 -2.15
C PRO A 33 22.54 -15.30 -1.99
N ALA A 34 23.65 -14.52 -2.05
CA ALA A 34 23.58 -13.07 -1.99
C ALA A 34 22.58 -12.56 -3.05
N SER A 35 21.58 -11.81 -2.61
CA SER A 35 20.67 -11.13 -3.53
C SER A 35 21.48 -10.25 -4.48
N PRO A 36 21.23 -10.29 -5.80
CA PRO A 36 21.94 -9.45 -6.74
C PRO A 36 21.74 -7.98 -6.37
N THR A 37 22.85 -7.23 -6.36
CA THR A 37 22.80 -5.77 -6.17
C THR A 37 21.99 -5.18 -7.32
N PRO A 38 20.94 -4.37 -7.07
CA PRO A 38 20.14 -3.79 -8.13
C PRO A 38 21.00 -2.94 -9.07
N THR A 39 20.75 -3.04 -10.37
CA THR A 39 21.41 -2.19 -11.36
C THR A 39 20.94 -0.75 -11.21
N THR A 40 21.75 0.22 -11.69
CA THR A 40 21.40 1.66 -11.61
C THR A 40 20.05 1.96 -12.30
N ALA A 41 19.71 1.22 -13.37
CA ALA A 41 18.43 1.35 -14.08
C ALA A 41 17.23 0.85 -13.22
N GLU A 42 17.40 -0.28 -12.54
CA GLU A 42 16.37 -0.82 -11.63
C GLU A 42 16.14 0.11 -10.43
N SER A 43 17.21 0.71 -9.89
CA SER A 43 17.07 1.67 -8.81
C SER A 43 16.35 2.95 -9.24
N SER A 44 16.62 3.47 -10.47
CA SER A 44 15.94 4.66 -10.99
C SER A 44 14.46 4.40 -11.29
N PHE A 45 14.12 3.24 -11.81
CA PHE A 45 12.75 2.83 -12.07
C PHE A 45 11.97 2.65 -10.76
N GLY A 46 12.55 1.97 -9.78
CA GLY A 46 11.96 1.82 -8.44
C GLY A 46 11.69 3.17 -7.76
N GLN A 47 12.60 4.14 -7.90
CA GLN A 47 12.40 5.49 -7.37
C GLN A 47 11.26 6.23 -8.07
N GLN A 48 11.05 6.01 -9.37
CA GLN A 48 9.90 6.59 -10.08
C GLN A 48 8.58 6.05 -9.51
N ILE A 49 8.45 4.72 -9.31
CA ILE A 49 7.26 4.13 -8.71
C ILE A 49 7.04 4.64 -7.29
N LEU A 50 8.06 4.65 -6.44
CA LEU A 50 7.97 5.16 -5.08
C LEU A 50 7.53 6.64 -5.05
N SER A 51 8.00 7.44 -6.02
CA SER A 51 7.56 8.84 -6.17
C SER A 51 6.06 8.93 -6.48
N LYS A 52 5.49 7.98 -7.22
CA LYS A 52 4.05 7.93 -7.53
C LYS A 52 3.22 7.48 -6.32
N GLU A 53 3.69 6.48 -5.57
CA GLU A 53 3.09 6.11 -4.27
C GLU A 53 3.01 7.32 -3.33
N ARG A 54 4.12 8.04 -3.19
CA ARG A 54 4.15 9.25 -2.36
C ARG A 54 3.21 10.33 -2.89
N ALA A 55 3.13 10.52 -4.21
CA ALA A 55 2.22 11.49 -4.81
C ALA A 55 0.75 11.14 -4.52
N GLU A 56 0.39 9.85 -4.51
CA GLU A 56 -0.94 9.36 -4.15
C GLU A 56 -1.28 9.68 -2.68
N LEU A 57 -0.37 9.36 -1.76
CA LEU A 57 -0.53 9.63 -0.33
C LEU A 57 -0.51 11.15 -0.02
N ASP A 58 0.32 11.91 -0.71
CA ASP A 58 0.37 13.38 -0.57
C ASP A 58 -0.92 14.04 -1.08
N ALA A 59 -1.52 13.52 -2.15
CA ALA A 59 -2.83 13.97 -2.63
C ALA A 59 -3.93 13.70 -1.58
N LEU A 60 -3.95 12.52 -0.95
CA LEU A 60 -4.86 12.20 0.15
C LEU A 60 -4.64 13.11 1.36
N LYS A 61 -3.38 13.39 1.71
CA LYS A 61 -3.02 14.29 2.80
C LYS A 61 -3.45 15.74 2.54
N ALA A 62 -3.33 16.17 1.28
CA ALA A 62 -3.79 17.50 0.85
C ALA A 62 -5.32 17.60 0.72
N GLY A 63 -6.03 16.46 0.67
CA GLY A 63 -7.46 16.39 0.36
C GLY A 63 -7.75 16.67 -1.12
N ASP A 64 -6.73 16.51 -2.00
CA ASP A 64 -6.90 16.63 -3.44
C ASP A 64 -7.29 15.28 -4.05
N PHE A 65 -8.56 14.95 -3.92
CA PHE A 65 -9.12 13.69 -4.42
C PHE A 65 -9.15 13.61 -5.96
N ASN A 66 -9.04 14.75 -6.65
CA ASN A 66 -8.88 14.75 -8.11
C ASN A 66 -7.46 14.29 -8.49
N ALA A 67 -6.43 14.85 -7.86
CA ALA A 67 -5.05 14.41 -8.08
C ALA A 67 -4.89 12.93 -7.69
N PHE A 68 -5.46 12.49 -6.56
CA PHE A 68 -5.50 11.09 -6.15
C PHE A 68 -6.14 10.20 -7.22
N GLY A 69 -7.34 10.56 -7.70
CA GLY A 69 -8.05 9.80 -8.72
C GLY A 69 -7.33 9.73 -10.08
N ASN A 70 -6.54 10.75 -10.42
CA ASN A 70 -5.75 10.76 -11.66
C ASN A 70 -4.56 9.78 -11.63
N LEU A 71 -4.12 9.38 -10.45
CA LEU A 71 -3.08 8.36 -10.27
C LEU A 71 -3.62 6.92 -10.33
N ILE A 72 -4.93 6.75 -10.32
CA ILE A 72 -5.61 5.44 -10.34
C ILE A 72 -6.14 5.16 -11.75
N ALA A 73 -5.81 4.01 -12.32
CA ALA A 73 -6.39 3.57 -13.59
C ALA A 73 -7.90 3.31 -13.46
N ASP A 74 -8.65 3.49 -14.53
CA ASP A 74 -10.11 3.28 -14.51
C ASP A 74 -10.48 1.82 -14.23
N GLU A 75 -9.64 0.88 -14.69
CA GLU A 75 -9.76 -0.56 -14.47
C GLU A 75 -9.11 -1.05 -13.16
N ALA A 76 -8.56 -0.16 -12.33
CA ALA A 76 -7.82 -0.54 -11.14
C ALA A 76 -8.67 -1.34 -10.13
N VAL A 77 -8.01 -2.25 -9.42
CA VAL A 77 -8.60 -3.03 -8.33
C VAL A 77 -7.80 -2.80 -7.06
N PHE A 78 -8.48 -2.41 -6.00
CA PHE A 78 -7.95 -2.27 -4.66
C PHE A 78 -8.51 -3.38 -3.79
N VAL A 79 -7.68 -3.97 -2.95
CA VAL A 79 -8.07 -5.09 -2.07
C VAL A 79 -7.68 -4.76 -0.64
N ASP A 80 -8.64 -4.86 0.25
CA ASP A 80 -8.45 -4.75 1.69
C ASP A 80 -9.22 -5.85 2.45
N ALA A 81 -9.34 -5.70 3.76
CA ALA A 81 -10.09 -6.64 4.61
C ALA A 81 -11.60 -6.73 4.28
N LEU A 82 -12.15 -5.78 3.54
CA LEU A 82 -13.55 -5.77 3.11
C LEU A 82 -13.76 -6.45 1.76
N GLY A 83 -12.69 -6.63 1.00
CA GLY A 83 -12.68 -7.25 -0.31
C GLY A 83 -12.21 -6.33 -1.44
N PRO A 84 -12.42 -6.73 -2.70
CA PRO A 84 -12.01 -5.93 -3.84
C PRO A 84 -12.96 -4.75 -4.09
N ALA A 85 -12.39 -3.60 -4.44
CA ALA A 85 -13.08 -2.38 -4.82
C ALA A 85 -12.49 -1.79 -6.11
N GLY A 86 -13.31 -1.19 -6.96
CA GLY A 86 -12.87 -0.44 -8.13
C GLY A 86 -12.63 1.04 -7.81
N LYS A 87 -12.04 1.76 -8.77
CA LYS A 87 -11.73 3.20 -8.64
C LYS A 87 -12.89 4.05 -8.11
N ALA A 88 -14.09 3.89 -8.67
CA ALA A 88 -15.24 4.70 -8.25
C ALA A 88 -15.62 4.47 -6.78
N GLU A 89 -15.47 3.25 -6.28
CA GLU A 89 -15.74 2.90 -4.90
C GLU A 89 -14.64 3.45 -3.98
N VAL A 90 -13.37 3.32 -4.38
CA VAL A 90 -12.23 3.89 -3.65
C VAL A 90 -12.40 5.40 -3.51
N LEU A 91 -12.70 6.13 -4.59
CA LEU A 91 -12.92 7.58 -4.54
C LEU A 91 -14.09 7.96 -3.63
N LYS A 92 -15.17 7.18 -3.61
CA LYS A 92 -16.27 7.41 -2.68
C LYS A 92 -15.86 7.23 -1.22
N HIS A 93 -14.91 6.35 -0.94
CA HIS A 93 -14.42 6.11 0.41
C HIS A 93 -13.52 7.24 0.94
N THR A 94 -13.01 8.12 0.07
CA THR A 94 -12.29 9.32 0.53
C THR A 94 -13.21 10.35 1.21
N GLU A 95 -14.54 10.23 1.04
CA GLU A 95 -15.51 11.07 1.77
C GLU A 95 -15.37 10.83 3.29
N GLY A 96 -15.00 11.87 4.03
CA GLY A 96 -14.80 11.78 5.48
C GLY A 96 -13.45 11.19 5.92
N PHE A 97 -12.55 10.91 4.97
CA PHE A 97 -11.19 10.50 5.25
C PHE A 97 -10.23 11.69 5.12
N LYS A 98 -9.28 11.81 6.06
CA LYS A 98 -8.20 12.79 6.05
C LYS A 98 -6.93 12.17 6.57
N LEU A 99 -5.98 11.94 5.69
CA LEU A 99 -4.63 11.55 6.06
C LEU A 99 -3.89 12.77 6.64
N ALA A 100 -3.29 12.62 7.84
CA ALA A 100 -2.52 13.67 8.48
C ALA A 100 -1.01 13.43 8.30
N GLU A 101 -0.58 12.19 8.53
CA GLU A 101 0.81 11.78 8.45
C GLU A 101 0.90 10.38 7.85
N TYR A 102 1.97 10.12 7.12
CA TYR A 102 2.34 8.76 6.72
C TYR A 102 3.87 8.58 6.73
N LYS A 103 4.30 7.34 6.85
CA LYS A 103 5.69 6.93 6.76
C LYS A 103 5.77 5.60 6.01
N ILE A 104 6.53 5.57 4.91
CA ILE A 104 6.83 4.37 4.13
C ILE A 104 8.20 3.85 4.58
N GLU A 105 8.31 2.54 4.79
CA GLU A 105 9.52 1.84 5.23
C GLU A 105 9.63 0.48 4.52
N ASP A 106 10.84 -0.07 4.48
CA ASP A 106 11.14 -1.44 3.98
C ASP A 106 10.67 -1.70 2.53
N GLU A 107 10.82 -0.70 1.67
CA GLU A 107 10.40 -0.78 0.28
C GLU A 107 11.13 -1.90 -0.47
N LYS A 108 10.36 -2.73 -1.15
CA LYS A 108 10.83 -3.75 -2.11
C LYS A 108 10.23 -3.44 -3.46
N PHE A 109 11.03 -3.58 -4.50
CA PHE A 109 10.64 -3.26 -5.85
C PHE A 109 10.93 -4.43 -6.79
N VAL A 110 9.98 -4.71 -7.69
CA VAL A 110 10.14 -5.72 -8.76
C VAL A 110 9.77 -5.07 -10.09
N SER A 111 10.75 -4.99 -11.00
CA SER A 111 10.49 -4.62 -12.39
C SER A 111 9.86 -5.81 -13.12
N ILE A 112 8.67 -5.62 -13.67
CA ILE A 112 7.96 -6.64 -14.45
C ILE A 112 8.25 -6.45 -15.93
N SER A 113 8.27 -5.18 -16.37
CA SER A 113 8.65 -4.77 -17.72
C SER A 113 9.21 -3.35 -17.70
N ALA A 114 9.56 -2.78 -18.84
CA ALA A 114 9.98 -1.38 -18.94
C ALA A 114 8.90 -0.37 -18.48
N ASP A 115 7.63 -0.78 -18.54
CA ASP A 115 6.47 0.07 -18.29
C ASP A 115 5.55 -0.47 -17.18
N THR A 116 6.02 -1.45 -16.39
CA THR A 116 5.22 -2.06 -15.31
C THR A 116 6.11 -2.49 -14.17
N GLY A 117 5.77 -2.09 -12.96
CA GLY A 117 6.51 -2.45 -11.75
C GLY A 117 5.59 -2.66 -10.54
N LEU A 118 6.04 -3.52 -9.65
CA LEU A 118 5.40 -3.79 -8.38
C LEU A 118 6.29 -3.21 -7.28
N ILE A 119 5.67 -2.50 -6.35
CA ILE A 119 6.29 -2.08 -5.10
C ILE A 119 5.57 -2.74 -3.93
N SER A 120 6.33 -3.11 -2.90
CA SER A 120 5.77 -3.53 -1.61
C SER A 120 6.51 -2.83 -0.50
N TYR A 121 5.79 -2.39 0.53
CA TYR A 121 6.36 -1.63 1.64
C TYR A 121 5.53 -1.78 2.90
N TYR A 122 6.12 -1.39 4.02
CA TYR A 122 5.41 -1.17 5.28
C TYR A 122 5.01 0.30 5.38
N ILE A 123 3.78 0.56 5.81
CA ILE A 123 3.30 1.93 6.02
C ILE A 123 2.78 2.11 7.44
N THR A 124 3.07 3.26 8.00
CA THR A 124 2.38 3.81 9.18
C THR A 124 1.59 5.03 8.76
N GLU A 125 0.33 5.06 9.09
CA GLU A 125 -0.58 6.16 8.77
C GLU A 125 -1.26 6.69 10.01
N LYS A 126 -1.50 8.01 10.05
CA LYS A 126 -2.33 8.68 11.06
C LYS A 126 -3.27 9.65 10.38
N GLY A 127 -4.47 9.73 10.90
CA GLY A 127 -5.47 10.63 10.31
C GLY A 127 -6.81 10.61 11.05
N VAL A 128 -7.83 11.03 10.32
CA VAL A 128 -9.22 11.02 10.76
C VAL A 128 -10.06 10.30 9.72
N SER A 129 -10.87 9.35 10.15
CA SER A 129 -11.86 8.69 9.32
C SER A 129 -13.24 8.79 9.96
N ASN A 130 -14.20 9.40 9.25
CA ASN A 130 -15.56 9.62 9.76
C ASN A 130 -15.60 10.29 11.14
N GLY A 131 -14.73 11.27 11.36
CA GLY A 131 -14.63 12.04 12.61
C GLY A 131 -13.90 11.34 13.75
N LYS A 132 -13.29 10.17 13.51
CA LYS A 132 -12.51 9.41 14.50
C LYS A 132 -11.05 9.40 14.11
N GLU A 133 -10.17 9.73 15.03
CA GLU A 133 -8.74 9.58 14.86
C GLU A 133 -8.35 8.12 14.73
N PHE A 134 -7.35 7.83 13.89
CA PHE A 134 -6.75 6.51 13.75
C PHE A 134 -5.23 6.61 13.68
N THR A 135 -4.58 5.55 14.08
CA THR A 135 -3.20 5.21 13.72
C THR A 135 -3.21 3.78 13.22
N ALA A 136 -2.59 3.57 12.08
CA ALA A 136 -2.63 2.29 11.43
C ALA A 136 -1.28 1.86 10.89
N HIS A 137 -1.11 0.56 10.79
CA HIS A 137 0.09 -0.08 10.29
C HIS A 137 -0.32 -1.17 9.29
N ALA A 138 0.29 -1.17 8.12
CA ALA A 138 -0.05 -2.13 7.09
C ALA A 138 1.17 -2.51 6.24
N TYR A 139 1.08 -3.67 5.59
CA TYR A 139 1.88 -4.02 4.43
C TYR A 139 1.07 -3.72 3.18
N VAL A 140 1.65 -2.95 2.28
CA VAL A 140 1.03 -2.58 1.01
C VAL A 140 1.81 -3.23 -0.14
N SER A 141 1.08 -3.68 -1.16
CA SER A 141 1.66 -4.10 -2.44
C SER A 141 0.88 -3.43 -3.56
N ALA A 142 1.56 -2.66 -4.40
CA ALA A 142 0.93 -1.93 -5.48
C ALA A 142 1.61 -2.20 -6.83
N LEU A 143 0.79 -2.38 -7.86
CA LEU A 143 1.21 -2.56 -9.25
C LEU A 143 0.97 -1.26 -10.01
N TRP A 144 2.04 -0.71 -10.53
CA TRP A 144 2.02 0.50 -11.35
C TRP A 144 2.33 0.18 -12.79
N ALA A 145 1.62 0.81 -13.71
CA ALA A 145 1.90 0.73 -15.12
C ALA A 145 1.88 2.09 -15.79
N LYS A 146 2.72 2.23 -16.81
CA LYS A 146 2.73 3.43 -17.65
C LYS A 146 1.58 3.36 -18.66
N ARG A 147 0.78 4.40 -18.71
CA ARG A 147 -0.29 4.60 -19.68
C ARG A 147 -0.02 5.92 -20.40
N ALA A 148 0.17 5.87 -21.71
CA ALA A 148 0.66 6.99 -22.50
C ALA A 148 1.98 7.55 -21.91
N ASN A 149 1.94 8.70 -21.26
CA ASN A 149 3.13 9.33 -20.67
C ASN A 149 3.14 9.33 -19.14
N ASP A 150 2.10 8.78 -18.49
CA ASP A 150 1.96 8.82 -17.03
C ASP A 150 1.89 7.43 -16.40
N TRP A 151 2.33 7.35 -15.15
CA TRP A 151 2.19 6.17 -14.33
C TRP A 151 0.86 6.19 -13.59
N VAL A 152 0.15 5.07 -13.63
CA VAL A 152 -1.11 4.87 -12.91
C VAL A 152 -1.07 3.57 -12.12
N CYS A 153 -1.69 3.56 -10.95
CA CYS A 153 -1.88 2.38 -10.13
C CYS A 153 -2.96 1.49 -10.78
N LEU A 154 -2.62 0.23 -11.04
CA LEU A 154 -3.55 -0.79 -11.56
C LEU A 154 -4.11 -1.68 -10.47
N PHE A 155 -3.35 -1.88 -9.43
CA PHE A 155 -3.72 -2.77 -8.33
C PHE A 155 -3.04 -2.28 -7.06
N SER A 156 -3.77 -2.31 -5.97
CA SER A 156 -3.20 -2.15 -4.63
C SER A 156 -3.85 -3.13 -3.68
N GLN A 157 -3.03 -3.74 -2.83
CA GLN A 157 -3.50 -4.56 -1.73
C GLN A 157 -2.89 -4.08 -0.43
N GLU A 158 -3.76 -3.94 0.56
CA GLU A 158 -3.36 -3.59 1.92
C GLU A 158 -3.69 -4.71 2.89
N THR A 159 -2.73 -5.02 3.76
CA THR A 159 -2.88 -6.03 4.81
C THR A 159 -2.46 -5.43 6.13
N ALA A 160 -3.36 -5.36 7.10
CA ALA A 160 -3.05 -4.83 8.42
C ALA A 160 -1.87 -5.57 9.05
N ALA A 161 -0.88 -4.83 9.53
CA ALA A 161 0.22 -5.35 10.32
C ALA A 161 -0.21 -5.52 11.78
N LYS A 162 0.35 -6.54 12.45
CA LYS A 162 0.08 -6.84 13.88
C LYS A 162 1.02 -6.07 14.78
#